data_62af67e244b54a66db8e7ae125327b50
#
_entry.id   62af67e244b54a66db8e7ae125327b50
#
_cell.length_a   1.000
_cell.length_b   1.000
_cell.length_c   1.000
_cell.angle_alpha   90.00
_cell.angle_beta   90.00
_cell.angle_gamma   90.00
#
_symmetry.space_group_name_H-M   'P 1'
#
loop_
_entity.id
_entity.type
_entity.pdbx_description
1 polymer ?
#
loop_
_entity_poly.entity_id
_entity_poly.type
_entity_poly.pdbx_seq_one_letter_code
_entity_poly.pdbx_strand_id
1 'polypeptide(L)'
;VFTVTLSARDLGRGLKTTLRISWRILLGEDTLRTEDILNVIEKEGDTIAVVMFGGVQFYTGQLFDMHAITKAGHRKGCFVGFDCAHAVGNVELKLHDWGVDFACWCSYKYLNSGAGGLGGAFIHEKHKDTIKPALLGWWGHDLKTRFQMNNVMELQSGVSGFRLSNQPILLVCPLQASLEVFNMTSMQALRRKSVLLTGYLEYLIKHYYTEDPAQPHKPYIRIITPSDPQQRGCQLSLSFSIPIRRVFQELERRGVACDMREPSVLRVAPTPLYNSFSDVHRFIETLGKALASSSS
;
A
#
# COMPACT_ATOMS: atom_id res chain seq x y z
N VAL A 1 4.30 -14.48 0.81
CA VAL A 1 3.40 -14.85 -0.30
C VAL A 1 2.76 -13.58 -0.84
N PHE A 2 3.15 -13.18 -2.04
CA PHE A 2 2.51 -12.05 -2.73
C PHE A 2 1.27 -12.58 -3.46
N THR A 3 0.09 -12.10 -3.11
CA THR A 3 -1.11 -12.43 -3.84
C THR A 3 -1.33 -11.38 -4.92
N VAL A 4 -1.04 -11.73 -6.15
CA VAL A 4 -1.50 -10.99 -7.32
C VAL A 4 -2.68 -11.76 -7.87
N THR A 5 -3.81 -11.11 -8.02
CA THR A 5 -4.98 -11.75 -8.60
C THR A 5 -4.99 -11.45 -10.09
N LEU A 6 -4.71 -12.48 -10.89
CA LEU A 6 -4.96 -12.46 -12.31
C LEU A 6 -6.25 -13.24 -12.54
N SER A 7 -7.27 -12.59 -13.09
CA SER A 7 -8.52 -13.26 -13.46
C SER A 7 -8.42 -13.73 -14.90
N ALA A 8 -8.68 -15.02 -15.13
CA ALA A 8 -8.64 -15.58 -16.47
C ALA A 8 -9.75 -14.98 -17.35
N ARG A 9 -9.47 -14.75 -18.64
CA ARG A 9 -10.49 -14.45 -19.63
C ARG A 9 -11.34 -15.69 -19.88
N ASP A 10 -12.64 -15.51 -19.86
CA ASP A 10 -13.56 -16.55 -20.28
C ASP A 10 -13.57 -16.66 -21.83
N LEU A 11 -13.03 -17.75 -22.33
CA LEU A 11 -13.14 -18.12 -23.74
C LEU A 11 -14.49 -18.78 -24.03
N GLY A 12 -15.59 -18.20 -23.52
CA GLY A 12 -16.96 -18.64 -23.86
C GLY A 12 -17.62 -19.61 -22.88
N ARG A 13 -17.10 -19.78 -21.68
CA ARG A 13 -17.74 -20.58 -20.61
C ARG A 13 -17.62 -19.83 -19.30
N GLY A 14 -18.74 -19.39 -18.72
CA GLY A 14 -18.86 -18.50 -17.56
C GLY A 14 -17.77 -18.62 -16.49
N LEU A 15 -17.30 -17.48 -15.99
CA LEU A 15 -16.22 -17.28 -15.02
C LEU A 15 -16.23 -18.32 -13.89
N LYS A 16 -15.46 -19.40 -14.02
CA LYS A 16 -15.38 -20.42 -12.97
C LYS A 16 -13.98 -20.63 -12.40
N THR A 17 -12.96 -19.88 -12.86
CA THR A 17 -11.60 -20.12 -12.35
C THR A 17 -10.86 -18.79 -12.19
N THR A 18 -10.62 -18.40 -10.93
CA THR A 18 -9.64 -17.37 -10.62
C THR A 18 -8.26 -18.01 -10.69
N LEU A 19 -7.52 -17.77 -11.76
CA LEU A 19 -6.12 -18.15 -11.83
C LEU A 19 -5.32 -17.21 -10.93
N ARG A 20 -4.86 -17.70 -9.79
CA ARG A 20 -3.91 -16.97 -8.96
C ARG A 20 -2.50 -17.32 -9.41
N ILE A 21 -1.81 -16.40 -10.04
CA ILE A 21 -0.37 -16.54 -10.24
C ILE A 21 0.30 -16.14 -8.93
N SER A 22 0.83 -17.13 -8.23
CA SER A 22 1.64 -16.89 -7.03
C SER A 22 3.07 -16.60 -7.46
N TRP A 23 3.50 -15.36 -7.27
CA TRP A 23 4.88 -14.97 -7.49
C TRP A 23 5.75 -15.55 -6.38
N ARG A 24 6.80 -16.27 -6.77
CA ARG A 24 7.86 -16.68 -5.87
C ARG A 24 9.00 -15.67 -5.97
N ILE A 25 9.39 -15.12 -4.85
CA ILE A 25 10.64 -14.38 -4.71
C ILE A 25 11.78 -15.36 -4.97
N LEU A 26 12.78 -14.95 -5.74
CA LEU A 26 13.96 -15.77 -5.98
C LEU A 26 14.69 -16.05 -4.66
N LEU A 27 15.37 -17.17 -4.58
CA LEU A 27 16.12 -17.55 -3.38
C LEU A 27 17.16 -16.47 -3.08
N GLY A 28 17.12 -15.93 -1.84
CA GLY A 28 17.99 -14.85 -1.41
C GLY A 28 17.51 -13.43 -1.67
N GLU A 29 16.33 -13.25 -2.30
CA GLU A 29 15.70 -11.95 -2.49
C GLU A 29 14.51 -11.77 -1.56
N ASP A 30 14.17 -10.52 -1.24
CA ASP A 30 13.02 -10.16 -0.39
C ASP A 30 11.86 -9.54 -1.17
N THR A 31 12.11 -9.08 -2.40
CA THR A 31 11.20 -8.28 -3.21
C THR A 31 11.05 -8.84 -4.63
N LEU A 32 10.00 -8.42 -5.33
CA LEU A 32 9.78 -8.79 -6.72
C LEU A 32 10.51 -7.81 -7.65
N ARG A 33 11.14 -8.33 -8.69
CA ARG A 33 11.72 -7.50 -9.75
C ARG A 33 10.62 -7.02 -10.70
N THR A 34 10.70 -5.77 -11.11
CA THR A 34 9.75 -5.21 -12.09
C THR A 34 9.78 -6.00 -13.39
N GLU A 35 10.97 -6.40 -13.87
CA GLU A 35 11.16 -7.15 -15.11
C GLU A 35 10.44 -8.50 -15.07
N ASP A 36 10.46 -9.20 -13.93
CA ASP A 36 9.77 -10.47 -13.77
C ASP A 36 8.26 -10.31 -13.84
N ILE A 37 7.74 -9.22 -13.24
CA ILE A 37 6.33 -8.85 -13.32
C ILE A 37 5.94 -8.61 -14.79
N LEU A 38 6.69 -7.77 -15.48
CA LEU A 38 6.43 -7.43 -16.88
C LEU A 38 6.54 -8.65 -17.81
N ASN A 39 7.52 -9.50 -17.57
CA ASN A 39 7.72 -10.75 -18.36
C ASN A 39 6.54 -11.72 -18.20
N VAL A 40 5.97 -11.86 -17.00
CA VAL A 40 4.79 -12.73 -16.83
C VAL A 40 3.57 -12.12 -17.50
N ILE A 41 3.35 -10.81 -17.38
CA ILE A 41 2.25 -10.14 -18.10
C ILE A 41 2.44 -10.33 -19.62
N GLU A 42 3.65 -10.24 -20.12
CA GLU A 42 3.93 -10.45 -21.55
C GLU A 42 3.64 -11.89 -22.00
N LYS A 43 4.00 -12.89 -21.21
CA LYS A 43 3.83 -14.31 -21.55
C LYS A 43 2.38 -14.79 -21.39
N GLU A 44 1.73 -14.39 -20.27
CA GLU A 44 0.44 -14.94 -19.87
C GLU A 44 -0.74 -14.00 -20.15
N GLY A 45 -0.45 -12.74 -20.53
CA GLY A 45 -1.43 -11.66 -20.60
C GLY A 45 -2.62 -11.93 -21.52
N ASP A 46 -2.44 -12.72 -22.58
CA ASP A 46 -3.53 -13.06 -23.49
C ASP A 46 -4.64 -13.90 -22.81
N THR A 47 -4.31 -14.56 -21.69
CA THR A 47 -5.25 -15.34 -20.87
C THR A 47 -5.76 -14.58 -19.65
N ILE A 48 -5.25 -13.37 -19.40
CA ILE A 48 -5.54 -12.56 -18.21
C ILE A 48 -6.60 -11.52 -18.52
N ALA A 49 -7.69 -11.50 -17.75
CA ALA A 49 -8.70 -10.44 -17.84
C ALA A 49 -8.36 -9.23 -16.99
N VAL A 50 -7.83 -9.44 -15.78
CA VAL A 50 -7.53 -8.39 -14.80
C VAL A 50 -6.16 -8.62 -14.19
N VAL A 51 -5.33 -7.58 -14.20
CA VAL A 51 -4.07 -7.49 -13.44
C VAL A 51 -4.32 -6.62 -12.23
N MET A 52 -4.12 -7.16 -11.02
CA MET A 52 -4.29 -6.41 -9.78
C MET A 52 -3.07 -6.56 -8.88
N PHE A 53 -2.43 -5.42 -8.55
CA PHE A 53 -1.28 -5.34 -7.66
C PHE A 53 -1.54 -4.43 -6.47
N GLY A 54 -0.72 -4.56 -5.41
CA GLY A 54 -0.57 -3.48 -4.45
C GLY A 54 0.21 -2.31 -5.07
N GLY A 55 -0.14 -1.07 -4.76
CA GLY A 55 0.71 0.08 -5.13
C GLY A 55 2.00 0.06 -4.32
N VAL A 56 1.87 -0.16 -3.01
CA VAL A 56 2.98 -0.43 -2.08
C VAL A 56 2.70 -1.74 -1.35
N GLN A 57 3.67 -2.63 -1.33
CA GLN A 57 3.54 -3.93 -0.68
C GLN A 57 3.59 -3.76 0.85
N PHE A 58 2.58 -4.26 1.54
CA PHE A 58 2.37 -4.02 2.96
C PHE A 58 3.46 -4.61 3.88
N TYR A 59 4.06 -5.74 3.49
CA TYR A 59 5.08 -6.43 4.30
C TYR A 59 6.48 -5.89 4.04
N THR A 60 6.89 -5.79 2.77
CA THR A 60 8.23 -5.35 2.38
C THR A 60 8.39 -3.83 2.30
N GLY A 61 7.30 -3.09 2.13
CA GLY A 61 7.34 -1.66 1.83
C GLY A 61 7.73 -1.33 0.38
N GLN A 62 7.86 -2.33 -0.49
CA GLN A 62 8.20 -2.14 -1.90
C GLN A 62 7.10 -1.36 -2.64
N LEU A 63 7.49 -0.27 -3.28
CA LEU A 63 6.67 0.48 -4.24
C LEU A 63 6.82 -0.14 -5.62
N PHE A 64 5.73 -0.56 -6.23
CA PHE A 64 5.72 -1.09 -7.59
C PHE A 64 5.61 0.02 -8.64
N ASP A 65 6.21 -0.20 -9.81
CA ASP A 65 6.04 0.68 -10.96
C ASP A 65 4.63 0.49 -11.57
N MET A 66 3.66 1.21 -11.00
CA MET A 66 2.26 1.14 -11.42
C MET A 66 2.07 1.55 -12.88
N HIS A 67 2.87 2.50 -13.38
CA HIS A 67 2.78 2.94 -14.77
C HIS A 67 3.24 1.84 -15.74
N ALA A 68 4.41 1.24 -15.49
CA ALA A 68 4.93 0.17 -16.34
C ALA A 68 4.00 -1.06 -16.34
N ILE A 69 3.47 -1.45 -15.17
CA ILE A 69 2.52 -2.55 -15.02
C ILE A 69 1.22 -2.26 -15.79
N THR A 70 0.68 -1.04 -15.66
CA THR A 70 -0.53 -0.63 -16.40
C THR A 70 -0.32 -0.71 -17.90
N LYS A 71 0.79 -0.16 -18.39
CA LYS A 71 1.13 -0.18 -19.81
C LYS A 71 1.31 -1.60 -20.34
N ALA A 72 1.94 -2.49 -19.57
CA ALA A 72 2.11 -3.88 -19.96
C ALA A 72 0.77 -4.62 -20.01
N GLY A 73 -0.08 -4.48 -19.00
CA GLY A 73 -1.41 -5.09 -18.97
C GLY A 73 -2.30 -4.61 -20.13
N HIS A 74 -2.29 -3.32 -20.42
CA HIS A 74 -3.08 -2.75 -21.53
C HIS A 74 -2.63 -3.27 -22.89
N ARG A 75 -1.31 -3.48 -23.14
CA ARG A 75 -0.85 -4.09 -24.40
C ARG A 75 -1.44 -5.48 -24.62
N LYS A 76 -1.76 -6.20 -23.54
CA LYS A 76 -2.39 -7.53 -23.57
C LYS A 76 -3.93 -7.44 -23.46
N GLY A 77 -4.49 -6.23 -23.43
CA GLY A 77 -5.93 -6.00 -23.31
C GLY A 77 -6.50 -6.40 -21.94
N CYS A 78 -5.69 -6.41 -20.90
CA CYS A 78 -6.14 -6.61 -19.52
C CYS A 78 -6.69 -5.32 -18.94
N PHE A 79 -7.66 -5.42 -18.02
CA PHE A 79 -7.91 -4.36 -17.05
C PHE A 79 -6.81 -4.35 -16.00
N VAL A 80 -6.38 -3.15 -15.57
CA VAL A 80 -5.30 -3.02 -14.57
C VAL A 80 -5.78 -2.19 -13.40
N GLY A 81 -5.68 -2.75 -12.19
CA GLY A 81 -6.07 -2.10 -10.96
C GLY A 81 -5.03 -2.20 -9.86
N PHE A 82 -5.14 -1.31 -8.86
CA PHE A 82 -4.22 -1.29 -7.72
C PHE A 82 -4.95 -1.19 -6.38
N ASP A 83 -4.48 -2.01 -5.43
CA ASP A 83 -4.72 -1.78 -4.01
C ASP A 83 -3.73 -0.70 -3.54
N CYS A 84 -4.25 0.50 -3.35
CA CYS A 84 -3.49 1.66 -2.92
C CYS A 84 -3.55 1.91 -1.41
N ALA A 85 -3.96 0.92 -0.60
CA ALA A 85 -4.10 1.06 0.85
C ALA A 85 -2.80 1.50 1.56
N HIS A 86 -1.64 1.12 1.06
CA HIS A 86 -0.34 1.58 1.54
C HIS A 86 0.30 2.68 0.67
N ALA A 87 -0.34 3.08 -0.41
CA ALA A 87 0.18 4.06 -1.37
C ALA A 87 -0.41 5.47 -1.18
N VAL A 88 -1.74 5.57 -1.01
CA VAL A 88 -2.42 6.86 -0.81
C VAL A 88 -1.94 7.53 0.48
N GLY A 89 -1.50 8.78 0.38
CA GLY A 89 -0.90 9.53 1.49
C GLY A 89 0.58 9.22 1.77
N ASN A 90 1.16 8.23 1.11
CA ASN A 90 2.54 7.77 1.29
C ASN A 90 3.44 8.11 0.09
N VAL A 91 2.95 7.90 -1.13
CA VAL A 91 3.68 8.13 -2.37
C VAL A 91 2.86 8.98 -3.34
N GLU A 92 3.52 9.59 -4.32
CA GLU A 92 2.81 10.30 -5.38
C GLU A 92 2.07 9.31 -6.28
N LEU A 93 0.81 9.61 -6.59
CA LEU A 93 -0.05 8.82 -7.46
C LEU A 93 -0.55 9.68 -8.63
N LYS A 94 -0.47 9.14 -9.84
CA LYS A 94 -0.98 9.73 -11.08
C LYS A 94 -1.87 8.73 -11.80
N LEU A 95 -2.87 8.19 -11.10
CA LEU A 95 -3.70 7.08 -11.58
C LEU A 95 -4.34 7.38 -12.93
N HIS A 96 -4.82 8.61 -13.12
CA HIS A 96 -5.40 9.06 -14.39
C HIS A 96 -4.33 9.08 -15.50
N ASP A 97 -3.21 9.77 -15.28
CA ASP A 97 -2.16 9.95 -16.30
C ASP A 97 -1.49 8.62 -16.68
N TRP A 98 -1.42 7.69 -15.72
CA TRP A 98 -0.91 6.33 -15.96
C TRP A 98 -1.93 5.43 -16.67
N GLY A 99 -3.18 5.89 -16.80
CA GLY A 99 -4.26 5.15 -17.45
C GLY A 99 -4.80 3.98 -16.62
N VAL A 100 -4.54 3.94 -15.31
CA VAL A 100 -5.04 2.88 -14.41
C VAL A 100 -6.54 2.76 -14.54
N ASP A 101 -7.07 1.55 -14.66
CA ASP A 101 -8.50 1.35 -14.87
C ASP A 101 -9.31 1.55 -13.58
N PHE A 102 -8.81 1.01 -12.45
CA PHE A 102 -9.42 1.19 -11.14
C PHE A 102 -8.39 1.11 -10.01
N ALA A 103 -8.71 1.70 -8.88
CA ALA A 103 -7.93 1.54 -7.65
C ALA A 103 -8.84 1.67 -6.43
N CYS A 104 -8.41 1.10 -5.30
CA CYS A 104 -9.09 1.23 -4.03
C CYS A 104 -8.07 1.41 -2.89
N TRP A 105 -8.52 2.02 -1.79
CA TRP A 105 -7.69 2.26 -0.60
C TRP A 105 -8.54 2.43 0.65
N CYS A 106 -7.90 2.27 1.80
CA CYS A 106 -8.43 2.70 3.08
C CYS A 106 -7.83 4.05 3.49
N SER A 107 -8.51 4.78 4.37
CA SER A 107 -8.05 6.10 4.83
C SER A 107 -7.41 6.10 6.23
N TYR A 108 -7.49 4.98 6.96
CA TYR A 108 -6.98 4.87 8.33
C TYR A 108 -5.48 4.57 8.44
N LYS A 109 -4.77 4.43 7.30
CA LYS A 109 -3.31 4.25 7.27
C LYS A 109 -2.61 5.60 7.06
N TYR A 110 -2.01 5.82 5.91
CA TYR A 110 -1.21 7.03 5.64
C TYR A 110 -2.03 8.30 5.44
N LEU A 111 -3.37 8.19 5.23
CA LEU A 111 -4.26 9.35 5.29
C LEU A 111 -4.68 9.75 6.72
N ASN A 112 -4.31 8.98 7.74
CA ASN A 112 -4.47 9.34 9.15
C ASN A 112 -5.92 9.69 9.59
N SER A 113 -6.94 9.11 8.97
CA SER A 113 -8.35 9.38 9.31
C SER A 113 -8.86 8.63 10.55
N GLY A 114 -7.97 7.93 11.26
CA GLY A 114 -8.31 7.15 12.46
C GLY A 114 -8.84 5.76 12.16
N ALA A 115 -8.87 4.91 13.19
CA ALA A 115 -9.33 3.54 13.11
C ALA A 115 -10.77 3.43 12.61
N GLY A 116 -11.04 2.49 11.70
CA GLY A 116 -12.35 2.31 11.08
C GLY A 116 -12.71 3.35 10.01
N GLY A 117 -11.75 4.18 9.61
CA GLY A 117 -11.93 5.21 8.58
C GLY A 117 -12.46 4.66 7.25
N LEU A 118 -13.12 5.54 6.49
CA LEU A 118 -13.71 5.21 5.20
C LEU A 118 -12.66 4.77 4.18
N GLY A 119 -13.09 3.96 3.21
CA GLY A 119 -12.32 3.69 2.01
C GLY A 119 -12.57 4.71 0.90
N GLY A 120 -11.73 4.66 -0.13
CA GLY A 120 -11.91 5.37 -1.38
C GLY A 120 -11.71 4.45 -2.57
N ALA A 121 -12.27 4.84 -3.70
CA ALA A 121 -12.12 4.15 -4.96
C ALA A 121 -11.91 5.14 -6.11
N PHE A 122 -11.18 4.68 -7.11
CA PHE A 122 -10.97 5.36 -8.38
C PHE A 122 -11.41 4.43 -9.50
N ILE A 123 -12.17 4.96 -10.44
CA ILE A 123 -12.44 4.35 -11.74
C ILE A 123 -12.10 5.40 -12.79
N HIS A 124 -11.26 5.04 -13.75
CA HIS A 124 -10.85 5.96 -14.81
C HIS A 124 -12.05 6.42 -15.63
N GLU A 125 -12.11 7.68 -15.99
CA GLU A 125 -13.24 8.28 -16.72
C GLU A 125 -13.53 7.61 -18.06
N LYS A 126 -12.50 6.99 -18.71
CA LYS A 126 -12.70 6.21 -19.94
C LYS A 126 -13.72 5.06 -19.77
N HIS A 127 -13.95 4.65 -18.52
CA HIS A 127 -14.86 3.54 -18.16
C HIS A 127 -16.20 4.01 -17.57
N LYS A 128 -16.45 5.32 -17.52
CA LYS A 128 -17.64 5.89 -16.86
C LYS A 128 -18.97 5.26 -17.28
N ASP A 129 -19.06 4.79 -18.52
CA ASP A 129 -20.30 4.22 -19.09
C ASP A 129 -20.21 2.71 -19.32
N THR A 130 -19.04 2.10 -19.21
CA THR A 130 -18.78 0.69 -19.54
C THR A 130 -18.65 -0.20 -18.31
N ILE A 131 -17.99 0.27 -17.24
CA ILE A 131 -17.88 -0.48 -15.99
C ILE A 131 -19.03 -0.10 -15.08
N LYS A 132 -19.92 -1.06 -14.82
CA LYS A 132 -21.10 -0.88 -13.97
C LYS A 132 -20.98 -1.74 -12.71
N PRO A 133 -21.50 -1.26 -11.55
CA PRO A 133 -21.52 -2.06 -10.33
C PRO A 133 -22.39 -3.31 -10.47
N ALA A 134 -21.90 -4.43 -9.97
CA ALA A 134 -22.68 -5.67 -9.85
C ALA A 134 -23.69 -5.59 -8.68
N LEU A 135 -23.37 -4.79 -7.65
CA LEU A 135 -24.26 -4.52 -6.52
C LEU A 135 -24.77 -3.09 -6.62
N LEU A 136 -26.09 -2.96 -6.63
CA LEU A 136 -26.77 -1.68 -6.76
C LEU A 136 -27.27 -1.19 -5.40
N GLY A 137 -27.11 0.09 -5.14
CA GLY A 137 -27.63 0.74 -3.95
C GLY A 137 -28.17 2.13 -4.26
N TRP A 138 -29.17 2.56 -3.49
CA TRP A 138 -29.89 3.80 -3.75
C TRP A 138 -28.99 5.06 -3.69
N TRP A 139 -27.84 4.98 -2.99
CA TRP A 139 -26.89 6.11 -2.93
C TRP A 139 -26.11 6.29 -4.23
N GLY A 140 -26.01 5.24 -5.04
CA GLY A 140 -25.47 5.29 -6.41
C GLY A 140 -26.44 5.81 -7.45
N HIS A 141 -27.71 6.00 -7.10
CA HIS A 141 -28.73 6.54 -8.01
C HIS A 141 -28.51 8.03 -8.26
N ASP A 142 -28.88 8.53 -9.44
CA ASP A 142 -28.81 9.95 -9.81
C ASP A 142 -29.53 10.83 -8.77
N LEU A 143 -28.89 11.96 -8.41
CA LEU A 143 -29.40 12.82 -7.36
C LEU A 143 -30.75 13.45 -7.69
N LYS A 144 -31.03 13.69 -8.98
CA LYS A 144 -32.26 14.38 -9.42
C LYS A 144 -33.47 13.45 -9.39
N THR A 145 -33.24 12.15 -9.56
CA THR A 145 -34.31 11.15 -9.67
C THR A 145 -34.37 10.19 -8.51
N ARG A 146 -33.43 10.26 -7.57
CA ARG A 146 -33.28 9.33 -6.43
C ARG A 146 -34.57 9.11 -5.62
N PHE A 147 -35.38 10.13 -5.47
CA PHE A 147 -36.63 10.08 -4.69
C PHE A 147 -37.88 9.87 -5.55
N GLN A 148 -37.72 9.66 -6.85
CA GLN A 148 -38.85 9.21 -7.69
C GLN A 148 -39.15 7.76 -7.34
N MET A 149 -40.37 7.52 -6.86
CA MET A 149 -40.82 6.18 -6.43
C MET A 149 -41.23 5.32 -7.65
N ASN A 150 -40.29 5.13 -8.57
CA ASN A 150 -40.43 4.27 -9.74
C ASN A 150 -39.48 3.07 -9.64
N ASN A 151 -39.63 2.09 -10.57
CA ASN A 151 -38.81 0.87 -10.61
C ASN A 151 -37.58 1.00 -11.57
N VAL A 152 -37.15 2.22 -11.85
CA VAL A 152 -36.04 2.48 -12.77
C VAL A 152 -34.80 2.86 -11.96
N MET A 153 -33.70 2.12 -12.13
CA MET A 153 -32.40 2.47 -11.54
C MET A 153 -31.59 3.32 -12.53
N GLU A 154 -31.42 4.58 -12.19
CA GLU A 154 -30.61 5.54 -12.94
C GLU A 154 -29.29 5.78 -12.18
N LEU A 155 -28.23 5.06 -12.56
CA LEU A 155 -26.95 5.16 -11.87
C LEU A 155 -26.22 6.47 -12.18
N GLN A 156 -25.58 7.05 -11.17
CA GLN A 156 -24.59 8.09 -11.38
C GLN A 156 -23.42 7.54 -12.22
N SER A 157 -22.85 8.39 -13.04
CA SER A 157 -21.71 8.03 -13.88
C SER A 157 -20.44 7.77 -13.07
N GLY A 158 -19.60 6.86 -13.54
CA GLY A 158 -18.30 6.54 -12.97
C GLY A 158 -18.38 5.93 -11.57
N VAL A 159 -17.41 6.22 -10.73
CA VAL A 159 -17.27 5.63 -9.38
C VAL A 159 -18.46 5.96 -8.46
N SER A 160 -19.16 7.05 -8.71
CA SER A 160 -20.31 7.46 -7.90
C SER A 160 -21.47 6.47 -7.95
N GLY A 161 -21.64 5.75 -9.06
CA GLY A 161 -22.63 4.70 -9.21
C GLY A 161 -22.39 3.46 -8.36
N PHE A 162 -21.18 3.30 -7.81
CA PHE A 162 -20.81 2.16 -6.96
C PHE A 162 -21.16 2.34 -5.48
N ARG A 163 -21.73 3.48 -5.09
CA ARG A 163 -22.14 3.74 -3.71
C ARG A 163 -23.42 2.98 -3.38
N LEU A 164 -23.35 2.09 -2.38
CA LEU A 164 -24.51 1.29 -1.95
C LEU A 164 -25.44 2.11 -1.04
N SER A 165 -24.88 2.83 -0.08
CA SER A 165 -25.60 3.62 0.91
C SER A 165 -24.83 4.90 1.24
N ASN A 166 -25.42 5.76 2.07
CA ASN A 166 -24.74 6.94 2.62
C ASN A 166 -23.63 6.53 3.59
N GLN A 167 -22.58 7.31 3.59
CA GLN A 167 -21.43 7.10 4.47
C GLN A 167 -21.79 7.50 5.92
N PRO A 168 -21.26 6.76 6.92
CA PRO A 168 -21.40 7.15 8.32
C PRO A 168 -20.74 8.52 8.57
N ILE A 169 -21.51 9.50 9.02
CA ILE A 169 -21.02 10.88 9.19
C ILE A 169 -19.83 10.96 10.17
N LEU A 170 -19.84 10.14 11.21
CA LEU A 170 -18.75 10.10 12.20
C LEU A 170 -17.42 9.59 11.63
N LEU A 171 -17.43 8.95 10.45
CA LEU A 171 -16.23 8.54 9.73
C LEU A 171 -15.86 9.52 8.61
N VAL A 172 -16.82 10.29 8.11
CA VAL A 172 -16.57 11.37 7.13
C VAL A 172 -15.78 12.50 7.76
N CYS A 173 -16.17 12.94 8.97
CA CYS A 173 -15.55 14.07 9.65
C CYS A 173 -14.02 13.88 9.88
N PRO A 174 -13.53 12.74 10.43
CA PRO A 174 -12.10 12.52 10.58
C PRO A 174 -11.35 12.51 9.25
N LEU A 175 -11.95 11.95 8.19
CA LEU A 175 -11.35 11.97 6.86
C LEU A 175 -11.27 13.41 6.32
N GLN A 176 -12.32 14.20 6.46
CA GLN A 176 -12.32 15.61 6.09
C GLN A 176 -11.22 16.37 6.82
N ALA A 177 -11.15 16.26 8.14
CA ALA A 177 -10.13 16.91 8.96
C ALA A 177 -8.70 16.51 8.54
N SER A 178 -8.48 15.24 8.24
CA SER A 178 -7.20 14.76 7.70
C SER A 178 -6.87 15.42 6.37
N LEU A 179 -7.82 15.45 5.43
CA LEU A 179 -7.61 16.05 4.11
C LEU A 179 -7.37 17.57 4.19
N GLU A 180 -7.98 18.27 5.14
CA GLU A 180 -7.70 19.68 5.41
C GLU A 180 -6.23 19.88 5.78
N VAL A 181 -5.67 19.02 6.63
CA VAL A 181 -4.24 19.06 6.97
C VAL A 181 -3.35 18.73 5.74
N PHE A 182 -3.70 17.72 4.96
CA PHE A 182 -2.97 17.41 3.73
C PHE A 182 -3.00 18.57 2.72
N ASN A 183 -4.10 19.30 2.64
CA ASN A 183 -4.25 20.46 1.76
C ASN A 183 -3.41 21.69 2.18
N MET A 184 -2.85 21.69 3.39
CA MET A 184 -1.90 22.74 3.85
C MET A 184 -0.49 22.54 3.25
N THR A 185 -0.26 21.43 2.56
CA THR A 185 1.01 21.07 1.92
C THR A 185 0.75 20.39 0.57
N SER A 186 1.74 19.73 0.01
CA SER A 186 1.58 18.93 -1.20
C SER A 186 2.20 17.54 -1.05
N MET A 187 1.70 16.56 -1.80
CA MET A 187 2.29 15.22 -1.81
C MET A 187 3.76 15.25 -2.27
N GLN A 188 4.14 16.17 -3.15
CA GLN A 188 5.53 16.34 -3.56
C GLN A 188 6.42 16.81 -2.40
N ALA A 189 5.95 17.77 -1.60
CA ALA A 189 6.68 18.25 -0.42
C ALA A 189 6.81 17.14 0.64
N LEU A 190 5.73 16.41 0.91
CA LEU A 190 5.74 15.26 1.81
C LEU A 190 6.67 14.18 1.30
N ARG A 191 6.67 13.90 -0.01
CA ARG A 191 7.56 12.89 -0.59
C ARG A 191 9.03 13.26 -0.46
N ARG A 192 9.41 14.51 -0.71
CA ARG A 192 10.79 14.98 -0.47
C ARG A 192 11.23 14.76 0.97
N LYS A 193 10.41 15.14 1.95
CA LYS A 193 10.70 14.90 3.37
C LYS A 193 10.76 13.39 3.68
N SER A 194 9.85 12.58 3.14
CA SER A 194 9.81 11.14 3.32
C SER A 194 11.10 10.46 2.85
N VAL A 195 11.62 10.83 1.68
CA VAL A 195 12.88 10.28 1.15
C VAL A 195 14.04 10.54 2.11
N LEU A 196 14.15 11.78 2.61
CA LEU A 196 15.22 12.16 3.54
C LEU A 196 15.06 11.47 4.90
N LEU A 197 13.85 11.44 5.44
CA LEU A 197 13.55 10.90 6.76
C LEU A 197 13.74 9.37 6.80
N THR A 198 13.27 8.67 5.75
CA THR A 198 13.46 7.23 5.61
C THR A 198 14.92 6.87 5.31
N GLY A 199 15.60 7.69 4.50
CA GLY A 199 17.03 7.53 4.24
C GLY A 199 17.87 7.72 5.51
N TYR A 200 17.49 8.65 6.37
CA TYR A 200 18.15 8.85 7.67
C TYR A 200 17.94 7.63 8.59
N LEU A 201 16.72 7.10 8.65
CA LEU A 201 16.44 5.86 9.40
C LEU A 201 17.27 4.69 8.86
N GLU A 202 17.33 4.50 7.54
CA GLU A 202 18.14 3.45 6.90
C GLU A 202 19.61 3.60 7.24
N TYR A 203 20.13 4.82 7.15
CA TYR A 203 21.54 5.12 7.49
C TYR A 203 21.85 4.71 8.93
N LEU A 204 21.02 5.12 9.90
CA LEU A 204 21.25 4.80 11.31
C LEU A 204 21.14 3.29 11.61
N ILE A 205 20.18 2.60 10.99
CA ILE A 205 20.05 1.14 11.14
C ILE A 205 21.31 0.45 10.60
N LYS A 206 21.76 0.82 9.41
CA LYS A 206 22.98 0.25 8.82
C LYS A 206 24.23 0.57 9.62
N HIS A 207 24.30 1.76 10.22
CA HIS A 207 25.47 2.19 11.00
C HIS A 207 25.59 1.42 12.33
N TYR A 208 24.49 1.20 13.04
CA TYR A 208 24.52 0.64 14.40
C TYR A 208 24.24 -0.86 14.49
N TYR A 209 23.52 -1.42 13.50
CA TYR A 209 22.93 -2.76 13.60
C TYR A 209 23.25 -3.69 12.42
N THR A 210 24.24 -3.37 11.60
CA THR A 210 24.74 -4.31 10.59
C THR A 210 25.41 -5.50 11.26
N GLU A 211 25.33 -6.67 10.63
CA GLU A 211 26.03 -7.88 11.05
C GLU A 211 27.54 -7.60 11.15
N ASP A 212 28.12 -7.95 12.31
CA ASP A 212 29.55 -7.82 12.58
C ASP A 212 30.16 -9.21 12.75
N PRO A 213 30.96 -9.69 11.79
CA PRO A 213 31.62 -10.99 11.88
C PRO A 213 32.53 -11.14 13.13
N ALA A 214 33.04 -10.04 13.66
CA ALA A 214 33.86 -10.04 14.89
C ALA A 214 33.00 -10.21 16.17
N GLN A 215 31.68 -10.03 16.08
CA GLN A 215 30.75 -10.12 17.19
C GLN A 215 29.53 -10.99 16.81
N PRO A 216 29.70 -12.30 16.54
CA PRO A 216 28.64 -13.16 15.99
C PRO A 216 27.42 -13.34 16.90
N HIS A 217 27.55 -13.02 18.19
CA HIS A 217 26.45 -13.10 19.16
C HIS A 217 25.66 -11.80 19.29
N LYS A 218 26.12 -10.71 18.68
CA LYS A 218 25.42 -9.42 18.71
C LYS A 218 24.22 -9.46 17.76
N PRO A 219 23.01 -9.11 18.25
CA PRO A 219 21.87 -9.01 17.38
C PRO A 219 22.09 -8.00 16.24
N TYR A 220 21.74 -8.39 15.03
CA TYR A 220 21.80 -7.51 13.85
C TYR A 220 20.45 -7.38 13.17
N ILE A 221 20.34 -6.39 12.32
CA ILE A 221 19.12 -6.03 11.60
C ILE A 221 19.43 -5.95 10.11
N ARG A 222 18.67 -6.68 9.32
CA ARG A 222 18.66 -6.59 7.86
C ARG A 222 17.40 -5.84 7.40
N ILE A 223 17.55 -4.93 6.47
CA ILE A 223 16.42 -4.19 5.89
C ILE A 223 15.89 -4.97 4.69
N ILE A 224 14.62 -5.35 4.74
CA ILE A 224 13.90 -6.06 3.67
C ILE A 224 13.48 -5.09 2.55
N THR A 225 13.08 -3.87 2.95
CA THR A 225 12.61 -2.83 2.01
C THR A 225 13.73 -2.41 1.05
N PRO A 226 13.44 -2.21 -0.24
CA PRO A 226 14.44 -1.74 -1.20
C PRO A 226 15.16 -0.47 -0.75
N SER A 227 16.48 -0.42 -0.95
CA SER A 227 17.29 0.77 -0.63
C SER A 227 17.07 1.92 -1.61
N ASP A 228 16.63 1.63 -2.83
CA ASP A 228 16.29 2.65 -3.81
C ASP A 228 15.05 3.44 -3.35
N PRO A 229 15.16 4.77 -3.12
CA PRO A 229 14.02 5.59 -2.73
C PRO A 229 12.87 5.58 -3.74
N GLN A 230 13.12 5.29 -5.01
CA GLN A 230 12.07 5.19 -6.04
C GLN A 230 11.27 3.89 -5.93
N GLN A 231 11.78 2.90 -5.20
CA GLN A 231 11.14 1.60 -5.01
C GLN A 231 10.55 1.41 -3.61
N ARG A 232 10.32 2.50 -2.87
CA ARG A 232 9.71 2.45 -1.53
C ARG A 232 8.95 3.72 -1.17
N GLY A 233 8.07 3.63 -0.18
CA GLY A 233 7.49 4.77 0.53
C GLY A 233 8.30 5.14 1.78
N CYS A 234 7.62 5.53 2.87
CA CYS A 234 8.26 5.86 4.14
C CYS A 234 8.47 4.66 5.07
N GLN A 235 8.01 3.46 4.72
CA GLN A 235 8.17 2.25 5.52
C GLN A 235 9.52 1.60 5.28
N LEU A 236 10.19 1.19 6.38
CA LEU A 236 11.24 0.18 6.37
C LEU A 236 10.77 -1.06 7.13
N SER A 237 10.95 -2.22 6.54
CA SER A 237 10.73 -3.51 7.16
C SER A 237 12.07 -4.07 7.61
N LEU A 238 12.21 -4.22 8.91
CA LEU A 238 13.45 -4.58 9.59
C LEU A 238 13.38 -6.05 10.01
N SER A 239 14.25 -6.90 9.48
CA SER A 239 14.38 -8.31 9.85
C SER A 239 15.49 -8.46 10.89
N PHE A 240 15.14 -8.98 12.04
CA PHE A 240 16.07 -9.17 13.17
C PHE A 240 16.65 -10.58 13.17
N SER A 241 17.89 -10.72 13.58
CA SER A 241 18.55 -12.03 13.81
C SER A 241 18.02 -12.78 15.04
N ILE A 242 17.17 -12.15 15.84
CA ILE A 242 16.54 -12.68 17.04
C ILE A 242 15.02 -12.56 16.98
N PRO A 243 14.26 -13.36 17.76
CA PRO A 243 12.82 -13.19 17.90
C PRO A 243 12.48 -11.82 18.49
N ILE A 244 11.56 -11.08 17.86
CA ILE A 244 11.35 -9.65 18.16
C ILE A 244 10.26 -9.38 19.20
N ARG A 245 9.52 -10.37 19.66
CA ARG A 245 8.37 -10.16 20.57
C ARG A 245 8.76 -9.36 21.82
N ARG A 246 9.89 -9.68 22.48
CA ARG A 246 10.37 -8.94 23.65
C ARG A 246 10.82 -7.53 23.27
N VAL A 247 11.54 -7.38 22.16
CA VAL A 247 11.98 -6.07 21.64
C VAL A 247 10.76 -5.18 21.35
N PHE A 248 9.74 -5.72 20.70
CA PHE A 248 8.50 -5.01 20.39
C PHE A 248 7.77 -4.53 21.66
N GLN A 249 7.58 -5.43 22.64
CA GLN A 249 6.96 -5.08 23.93
C GLN A 249 7.72 -3.97 24.67
N GLU A 250 9.05 -4.01 24.63
CA GLU A 250 9.89 -2.97 25.24
C GLU A 250 9.80 -1.64 24.49
N LEU A 251 9.69 -1.65 23.16
CA LEU A 251 9.42 -0.47 22.36
C LEU A 251 8.07 0.16 22.69
N GLU A 252 7.00 -0.66 22.77
CA GLU A 252 5.66 -0.21 23.18
C GLU A 252 5.68 0.42 24.58
N ARG A 253 6.31 -0.26 25.55
CA ARG A 253 6.45 0.25 26.92
C ARG A 253 7.16 1.60 26.99
N ARG A 254 8.03 1.89 26.02
CA ARG A 254 8.77 3.17 25.89
C ARG A 254 8.06 4.19 24.99
N GLY A 255 6.82 3.91 24.58
CA GLY A 255 5.99 4.84 23.80
C GLY A 255 6.29 4.85 22.29
N VAL A 256 6.93 3.82 21.75
CA VAL A 256 7.15 3.66 20.31
C VAL A 256 6.00 2.84 19.72
N ALA A 257 5.18 3.48 18.90
CA ALA A 257 4.15 2.80 18.11
C ALA A 257 4.75 2.28 16.79
N CYS A 258 4.80 0.99 16.62
CA CYS A 258 5.26 0.30 15.41
C CYS A 258 4.47 -0.98 15.19
N ASP A 259 4.77 -1.76 14.16
CA ASP A 259 4.02 -2.97 13.84
C ASP A 259 4.94 -4.19 13.74
N MET A 260 4.57 -5.24 14.47
CA MET A 260 5.32 -6.49 14.52
C MET A 260 4.76 -7.51 13.53
N ARG A 261 5.66 -8.21 12.84
CA ARG A 261 5.38 -9.38 12.01
C ARG A 261 6.28 -10.53 12.47
N GLU A 262 5.69 -11.45 13.21
CA GLU A 262 6.44 -12.61 13.71
C GLU A 262 7.03 -13.47 12.58
N PRO A 263 8.15 -14.15 12.81
CA PRO A 263 8.86 -14.23 14.10
C PRO A 263 9.86 -13.09 14.33
N SER A 264 10.29 -12.36 13.29
CA SER A 264 11.50 -11.53 13.39
C SER A 264 11.41 -10.20 12.65
N VAL A 265 10.24 -9.77 12.15
CA VAL A 265 10.13 -8.54 11.37
C VAL A 265 9.37 -7.43 12.12
N LEU A 266 9.96 -6.24 12.14
CA LEU A 266 9.34 -5.02 12.62
C LEU A 266 9.17 -4.04 11.47
N ARG A 267 7.96 -3.50 11.29
CA ARG A 267 7.71 -2.44 10.29
C ARG A 267 7.74 -1.09 10.98
N VAL A 268 8.58 -0.21 10.48
CA VAL A 268 8.77 1.16 10.97
C VAL A 268 8.52 2.13 9.83
N ALA A 269 7.66 3.12 10.06
CA ALA A 269 7.28 4.08 9.02
C ALA A 269 7.31 5.51 9.57
N PRO A 270 8.42 6.22 9.45
CA PRO A 270 8.50 7.63 9.83
C PRO A 270 7.69 8.49 8.86
N THR A 271 6.44 8.73 9.22
CA THR A 271 5.47 9.42 8.38
C THR A 271 5.82 10.90 8.25
N PRO A 272 6.01 11.44 7.03
CA PRO A 272 6.53 12.80 6.85
C PRO A 272 5.60 13.89 7.36
N LEU A 273 4.28 13.62 7.47
CA LEU A 273 3.32 14.61 7.92
C LEU A 273 3.56 15.05 9.38
N TYR A 274 3.95 14.14 10.26
CA TYR A 274 4.08 14.43 11.69
C TYR A 274 5.38 13.95 12.35
N ASN A 275 6.16 13.06 11.72
CA ASN A 275 7.46 12.66 12.28
C ASN A 275 8.58 13.62 11.87
N SER A 276 9.58 13.72 12.73
CA SER A 276 10.80 14.54 12.58
C SER A 276 12.05 13.67 12.58
N PHE A 277 13.18 14.25 12.21
CA PHE A 277 14.50 13.60 12.33
C PHE A 277 14.84 13.26 13.78
N SER A 278 14.41 14.10 14.74
CA SER A 278 14.56 13.83 16.17
C SER A 278 13.76 12.60 16.61
N ASP A 279 12.58 12.34 16.01
CA ASP A 279 11.80 11.14 16.32
C ASP A 279 12.52 9.89 15.81
N VAL A 280 13.11 9.94 14.63
CA VAL A 280 13.93 8.84 14.09
C VAL A 280 15.13 8.57 15.00
N HIS A 281 15.83 9.61 15.44
CA HIS A 281 16.98 9.47 16.35
C HIS A 281 16.54 8.84 17.68
N ARG A 282 15.48 9.34 18.30
CA ARG A 282 14.91 8.77 19.54
C ARG A 282 14.47 7.31 19.37
N PHE A 283 13.93 6.96 18.20
CA PHE A 283 13.61 5.58 17.90
C PHE A 283 14.86 4.69 17.95
N ILE A 284 15.97 5.10 17.32
CA ILE A 284 17.23 4.35 17.29
C ILE A 284 17.81 4.16 18.71
N GLU A 285 17.79 5.21 19.54
CA GLU A 285 18.22 5.10 20.95
C GLU A 285 17.34 4.12 21.74
N THR A 286 16.02 4.21 21.53
CA THR A 286 15.06 3.34 22.19
C THR A 286 15.20 1.89 21.74
N LEU A 287 15.45 1.67 20.46
CA LEU A 287 15.72 0.35 19.89
C LEU A 287 16.97 -0.29 20.50
N GLY A 288 18.04 0.49 20.69
CA GLY A 288 19.25 0.00 21.36
C GLY A 288 18.99 -0.45 22.79
N LYS A 289 18.20 0.33 23.54
CA LYS A 289 17.79 -0.04 24.92
C LYS A 289 16.91 -1.28 24.93
N ALA A 290 16.00 -1.43 23.96
CA ALA A 290 15.12 -2.59 23.84
C ALA A 290 15.90 -3.87 23.51
N LEU A 291 16.87 -3.80 22.61
CA LEU A 291 17.74 -4.91 22.25
C LEU A 291 18.59 -5.36 23.46
N ALA A 292 19.20 -4.42 24.19
CA ALA A 292 19.98 -4.73 25.39
C ALA A 292 19.15 -5.43 26.47
N SER A 293 17.91 -4.95 26.70
CA SER A 293 17.00 -5.57 27.68
C SER A 293 16.47 -6.94 27.26
N SER A 294 16.54 -7.28 25.97
CA SER A 294 16.04 -8.56 25.44
C SER A 294 17.11 -9.66 25.39
N SER A 295 18.37 -9.29 25.55
CA SER A 295 19.52 -10.19 25.56
C SER A 295 19.87 -10.68 26.98
N SER A 296 19.23 -10.09 27.99
CA SER A 296 19.25 -10.52 29.39
C SER A 296 18.09 -11.50 29.66
#